data_dc1bdaaa31b8ed7a27c675e0703c0c20
#
_entry.id   dc1bdaaa31b8ed7a27c675e0703c0c20
#
_cell.length_a   1.000
_cell.length_b   1.000
_cell.length_c   1.000
_cell.angle_alpha   90.00
_cell.angle_beta   90.00
_cell.angle_gamma   90.00
#
_symmetry.space_group_name_H-M   'P 1'
#
loop_
_entity.id
_entity.type
_entity.pdbx_description
1 polymer ?
#
loop_
_entity_poly.entity_id
_entity_poly.type
_entity_poly.pdbx_seq_one_letter_code
_entity_poly.pdbx_strand_id
1 'polypeptide(L)'
;MKMKINKVLSTLFLGLFVIIFAVKEAKAASSNGNNVLVCIDPGHQAKGNSQLEEQAPGSSVKKATVASGTRGTVTKKYEYELTLEVGLKLRNRLKEKGYRTFMIRETHNVNISNKERAIMTNKAGCTVYIRIHADSSHNSTVSGVSVLTSSSKNPHTKKVQKASDKLSRDVLSEFVKATGARNRGVSYRDDLTGTNWSTSVNTLIEMGFMSNPEEDRKMVSADYQNKMVTGIVNGIEKYLKER
;
A
#
# COMPACT_ATOMS: atom_id res chain seq x y z
N MET A 1 -9.61 -37.61 -54.74
CA MET A 1 -8.58 -37.41 -53.71
C MET A 1 -8.18 -35.94 -53.64
N LYS A 2 -9.15 -34.98 -53.62
CA LYS A 2 -8.88 -33.51 -53.56
C LYS A 2 -9.62 -32.76 -52.46
N MET A 3 -10.29 -33.46 -51.52
CA MET A 3 -11.12 -32.82 -50.48
C MET A 3 -10.57 -32.86 -49.05
N LYS A 4 -9.37 -33.39 -48.80
CA LYS A 4 -8.78 -33.46 -47.42
C LYS A 4 -7.72 -32.39 -47.13
N ILE A 5 -7.22 -31.66 -48.13
CA ILE A 5 -6.16 -30.68 -47.93
C ILE A 5 -6.69 -29.33 -47.42
N ASN A 6 -7.93 -28.95 -47.77
CA ASN A 6 -8.48 -27.63 -47.41
C ASN A 6 -8.97 -27.50 -45.96
N LYS A 7 -9.21 -28.62 -45.24
CA LYS A 7 -9.65 -28.56 -43.83
C LYS A 7 -8.50 -28.40 -42.84
N VAL A 8 -7.32 -28.88 -43.19
CA VAL A 8 -6.13 -28.77 -42.33
C VAL A 8 -5.53 -27.35 -42.37
N LEU A 9 -5.60 -26.68 -43.52
CA LEU A 9 -5.10 -25.30 -43.64
C LEU A 9 -5.97 -24.28 -42.92
N SER A 10 -7.30 -24.50 -42.86
CA SER A 10 -8.22 -23.57 -42.19
C SER A 10 -8.09 -23.61 -40.66
N THR A 11 -7.80 -24.78 -40.08
CA THR A 11 -7.58 -24.92 -38.62
C THR A 11 -6.23 -24.37 -38.14
N LEU A 12 -5.18 -24.46 -38.98
CA LEU A 12 -3.89 -23.85 -38.65
C LEU A 12 -3.95 -22.30 -38.70
N PHE A 13 -4.74 -21.73 -39.64
CA PHE A 13 -4.86 -20.27 -39.75
C PHE A 13 -5.68 -19.66 -38.57
N LEU A 14 -6.69 -20.38 -38.07
CA LEU A 14 -7.50 -19.92 -36.94
C LEU A 14 -6.72 -19.98 -35.61
N GLY A 15 -5.87 -21.00 -35.42
CA GLY A 15 -5.01 -21.13 -34.24
C GLY A 15 -3.92 -20.05 -34.16
N LEU A 16 -3.35 -19.67 -35.35
CA LEU A 16 -2.32 -18.64 -35.40
C LEU A 16 -2.88 -17.23 -35.14
N PHE A 17 -4.14 -16.96 -35.52
CA PHE A 17 -4.79 -15.65 -35.27
C PHE A 17 -5.15 -15.44 -33.80
N VAL A 18 -5.57 -16.50 -33.07
CA VAL A 18 -5.89 -16.42 -31.66
C VAL A 18 -4.62 -16.22 -30.81
N ILE A 19 -3.50 -16.83 -31.19
CA ILE A 19 -2.22 -16.67 -30.47
C ILE A 19 -1.65 -15.25 -30.68
N ILE A 20 -1.82 -14.64 -31.86
CA ILE A 20 -1.35 -13.27 -32.13
C ILE A 20 -2.16 -12.24 -31.35
N PHE A 21 -3.49 -12.44 -31.14
CA PHE A 21 -4.31 -11.56 -30.34
C PHE A 21 -3.99 -11.66 -28.84
N ALA A 22 -3.79 -12.87 -28.30
CA ALA A 22 -3.42 -13.08 -26.90
C ALA A 22 -2.03 -12.48 -26.56
N VAL A 23 -1.07 -12.56 -27.48
CA VAL A 23 0.27 -11.96 -27.31
C VAL A 23 0.21 -10.43 -27.39
N LYS A 24 -0.72 -9.83 -28.17
CA LYS A 24 -0.87 -8.38 -28.25
C LYS A 24 -1.51 -7.78 -26.98
N GLU A 25 -2.48 -8.46 -26.38
CA GLU A 25 -3.07 -8.01 -25.09
C GLU A 25 -2.10 -8.15 -23.93
N ALA A 26 -1.32 -9.24 -23.86
CA ALA A 26 -0.28 -9.41 -22.85
C ALA A 26 0.83 -8.35 -22.95
N LYS A 27 1.17 -7.89 -24.17
CA LYS A 27 2.18 -6.85 -24.39
C LYS A 27 1.69 -5.43 -24.09
N ALA A 28 0.40 -5.15 -24.26
CA ALA A 28 -0.20 -3.85 -23.93
C ALA A 28 -0.32 -3.61 -22.41
N ALA A 29 -0.53 -4.66 -21.61
CA ALA A 29 -0.57 -4.57 -20.14
C ALA A 29 0.82 -4.32 -19.52
N SER A 30 1.92 -4.64 -20.22
CA SER A 30 3.29 -4.58 -19.71
C SER A 30 3.97 -3.20 -19.83
N SER A 31 3.48 -2.28 -20.69
CA SER A 31 4.25 -1.06 -21.00
C SER A 31 4.07 0.10 -20.01
N ASN A 32 2.99 0.13 -19.24
CA ASN A 32 2.72 1.23 -18.31
C ASN A 32 3.27 1.03 -16.89
N GLY A 33 3.62 -0.20 -16.48
CA GLY A 33 4.12 -0.51 -15.14
C GLY A 33 5.61 -0.16 -14.94
N ASN A 34 6.43 -0.30 -15.97
CA ASN A 34 7.90 -0.20 -15.86
C ASN A 34 8.43 1.18 -15.40
N ASN A 35 7.67 2.26 -15.58
CA ASN A 35 8.06 3.61 -15.14
C ASN A 35 7.47 3.99 -13.78
N VAL A 36 6.65 3.13 -13.17
CA VAL A 36 6.03 3.39 -11.87
C VAL A 36 6.82 2.68 -10.78
N LEU A 37 7.31 3.44 -9.82
CA LEU A 37 7.92 2.91 -8.60
C LEU A 37 6.96 3.05 -7.43
N VAL A 38 6.49 1.93 -6.90
CA VAL A 38 5.67 1.87 -5.70
C VAL A 38 6.55 1.60 -4.49
N CYS A 39 6.62 2.56 -3.58
CA CYS A 39 7.32 2.41 -2.31
C CYS A 39 6.38 1.92 -1.22
N ILE A 40 6.80 0.90 -0.50
CA ILE A 40 6.02 0.20 0.51
C ILE A 40 6.71 0.35 1.86
N ASP A 41 6.00 0.89 2.82
CA ASP A 41 6.48 1.09 4.19
C ASP A 41 5.63 0.27 5.17
N PRO A 42 6.07 -0.94 5.51
CA PRO A 42 5.49 -1.67 6.63
C PRO A 42 5.75 -0.89 7.92
N GLY A 43 4.69 -0.34 8.52
CA GLY A 43 4.78 0.48 9.72
C GLY A 43 5.50 -0.23 10.87
N HIS A 44 6.11 0.56 11.75
CA HIS A 44 6.81 0.08 12.94
C HIS A 44 8.02 -0.83 12.65
N GLN A 45 8.58 -1.40 13.70
CA GLN A 45 9.70 -2.34 13.72
C GLN A 45 9.76 -3.03 15.08
N ALA A 46 10.59 -4.08 15.23
CA ALA A 46 10.61 -4.90 16.45
C ALA A 46 10.87 -4.10 17.74
N LYS A 47 11.70 -3.07 17.67
CA LYS A 47 11.98 -2.19 18.80
C LYS A 47 11.63 -0.74 18.44
N GLY A 48 10.77 -0.10 19.24
CA GLY A 48 10.55 1.33 19.17
C GLY A 48 11.85 2.09 19.53
N ASN A 49 11.93 3.33 19.09
CA ASN A 49 13.03 4.23 19.43
C ASN A 49 12.44 5.57 19.87
N SER A 50 12.67 5.92 21.16
CA SER A 50 12.17 7.13 21.80
C SER A 50 13.04 8.36 21.55
N GLN A 51 14.18 8.25 20.85
CA GLN A 51 14.92 9.42 20.42
C GLN A 51 14.00 10.37 19.67
N LEU A 52 14.29 11.66 19.72
CA LEU A 52 13.42 12.68 19.15
C LEU A 52 13.91 13.08 17.75
N GLU A 53 12.98 13.20 16.83
CA GLU A 53 13.19 13.78 15.50
C GLU A 53 12.21 14.92 15.22
N GLU A 54 12.54 15.79 14.30
CA GLU A 54 11.65 16.88 13.87
C GLU A 54 10.40 16.32 13.19
N GLN A 55 9.23 16.75 13.63
CA GLN A 55 7.94 16.33 13.04
C GLN A 55 7.80 16.70 11.55
N ALA A 56 8.45 17.79 11.15
CA ALA A 56 8.43 18.29 9.77
C ALA A 56 9.70 19.11 9.48
N PRO A 57 10.06 19.35 8.22
CA PRO A 57 11.19 20.21 7.88
C PRO A 57 11.10 21.58 8.53
N GLY A 58 12.09 21.94 9.35
CA GLY A 58 12.15 23.21 10.06
C GLY A 58 11.18 23.37 11.24
N SER A 59 10.52 22.30 11.66
CA SER A 59 9.61 22.32 12.81
C SER A 59 10.38 22.30 14.13
N SER A 60 9.99 23.16 15.09
CA SER A 60 10.45 23.07 16.49
C SER A 60 9.82 21.90 17.24
N VAL A 61 8.69 21.37 16.76
CA VAL A 61 8.01 20.22 17.36
C VAL A 61 8.80 18.96 17.05
N LYS A 62 9.12 18.21 18.10
CA LYS A 62 9.82 16.92 18.00
C LYS A 62 8.93 15.79 18.45
N LYS A 63 9.08 14.62 17.83
CA LYS A 63 8.35 13.39 18.16
C LYS A 63 9.34 12.23 18.29
N ALA A 64 8.93 11.17 18.96
CA ALA A 64 9.69 9.92 18.98
C ALA A 64 9.89 9.40 17.55
N THR A 65 11.10 8.93 17.26
CA THR A 65 11.52 8.53 15.90
C THR A 65 10.66 7.40 15.34
N VAL A 66 10.32 6.41 16.17
CA VAL A 66 9.41 5.32 15.78
C VAL A 66 8.79 4.66 17.03
N ALA A 67 7.49 4.47 17.02
CA ALA A 67 6.79 3.68 18.02
C ALA A 67 6.89 2.18 17.71
N SER A 68 6.73 1.32 18.72
CA SER A 68 6.68 -0.14 18.56
C SER A 68 5.39 -0.64 17.87
N GLY A 69 4.37 0.23 17.78
CA GLY A 69 3.05 -0.16 17.30
C GLY A 69 2.18 -0.81 18.37
N THR A 70 1.05 -1.34 17.94
CA THR A 70 0.10 -2.02 18.80
C THR A 70 0.27 -3.55 18.73
N ARG A 71 -0.61 -4.28 19.43
CA ARG A 71 -0.60 -5.74 19.48
C ARG A 71 -2.02 -6.29 19.45
N GLY A 72 -2.23 -7.35 18.69
CA GLY A 72 -3.50 -8.06 18.61
C GLY A 72 -4.01 -8.52 19.98
N THR A 73 -5.27 -8.20 20.25
CA THR A 73 -5.87 -8.52 21.55
C THR A 73 -6.08 -10.02 21.75
N VAL A 74 -6.30 -10.78 20.68
CA VAL A 74 -6.52 -12.22 20.67
C VAL A 74 -5.29 -12.97 20.16
N THR A 75 -4.84 -12.62 18.97
CA THR A 75 -3.74 -13.31 18.27
C THR A 75 -2.38 -13.04 18.89
N LYS A 76 -2.26 -11.99 19.67
CA LYS A 76 -1.00 -11.52 20.25
C LYS A 76 0.07 -11.15 19.22
N LYS A 77 -0.30 -11.09 17.93
CA LYS A 77 0.59 -10.65 16.87
C LYS A 77 0.92 -9.15 17.06
N TYR A 78 2.16 -8.79 16.89
CA TYR A 78 2.53 -7.37 16.90
C TYR A 78 2.20 -6.70 15.57
N GLU A 79 1.89 -5.40 15.60
CA GLU A 79 1.58 -4.63 14.40
C GLU A 79 2.74 -4.66 13.39
N TYR A 80 3.99 -4.53 13.85
CA TYR A 80 5.16 -4.58 12.96
C TYR A 80 5.31 -5.92 12.23
N GLU A 81 4.79 -7.01 12.78
CA GLU A 81 4.78 -8.33 12.13
C GLU A 81 3.71 -8.37 11.04
N LEU A 82 2.48 -7.96 11.39
CA LEU A 82 1.35 -7.90 10.47
C LEU A 82 1.64 -7.01 9.27
N THR A 83 2.15 -5.80 9.52
CA THR A 83 2.44 -4.83 8.46
C THR A 83 3.52 -5.32 7.50
N LEU A 84 4.54 -6.04 8.00
CA LEU A 84 5.56 -6.66 7.15
C LEU A 84 5.00 -7.80 6.31
N GLU A 85 4.18 -8.68 6.87
CA GLU A 85 3.52 -9.77 6.12
C GLU A 85 2.68 -9.22 4.96
N VAL A 86 1.83 -8.23 5.24
CA VAL A 86 1.01 -7.58 4.21
C VAL A 86 1.89 -6.83 3.20
N GLY A 87 2.92 -6.13 3.66
CA GLY A 87 3.85 -5.40 2.80
C GLY A 87 4.61 -6.31 1.82
N LEU A 88 5.07 -7.46 2.28
CA LEU A 88 5.75 -8.45 1.41
C LEU A 88 4.78 -9.06 0.37
N LYS A 89 3.55 -9.36 0.76
CA LYS A 89 2.49 -9.81 -0.17
C LYS A 89 2.16 -8.71 -1.19
N LEU A 90 2.03 -7.46 -0.74
CA LEU A 90 1.79 -6.32 -1.62
C LEU A 90 2.92 -6.14 -2.64
N ARG A 91 4.18 -6.20 -2.19
CA ARG A 91 5.35 -6.17 -3.06
C ARG A 91 5.28 -7.24 -4.15
N ASN A 92 5.02 -8.48 -3.76
CA ASN A 92 4.97 -9.60 -4.70
C ASN A 92 3.85 -9.39 -5.73
N ARG A 93 2.66 -9.00 -5.28
CA ARG A 93 1.51 -8.75 -6.16
C ARG A 93 1.75 -7.61 -7.15
N LEU A 94 2.41 -6.54 -6.71
CA LEU A 94 2.79 -5.44 -7.59
C LEU A 94 3.84 -5.86 -8.63
N LYS A 95 4.84 -6.65 -8.23
CA LYS A 95 5.84 -7.20 -9.15
C LYS A 95 5.21 -8.11 -10.21
N GLU A 96 4.27 -8.99 -9.84
CA GLU A 96 3.49 -9.82 -10.79
C GLU A 96 2.75 -8.98 -11.83
N LYS A 97 2.32 -7.77 -11.45
CA LYS A 97 1.67 -6.81 -12.34
C LYS A 97 2.64 -5.90 -13.13
N GLY A 98 3.94 -6.11 -13.02
CA GLY A 98 4.97 -5.38 -13.74
C GLY A 98 5.38 -4.03 -13.11
N TYR A 99 4.96 -3.74 -11.89
CA TYR A 99 5.40 -2.53 -11.19
C TYR A 99 6.78 -2.71 -10.56
N ARG A 100 7.60 -1.65 -10.59
CA ARG A 100 8.81 -1.58 -9.78
C ARG A 100 8.40 -1.29 -8.33
N THR A 101 9.11 -1.94 -7.39
CA THR A 101 8.82 -1.78 -5.96
C THR A 101 10.07 -1.46 -5.17
N PHE A 102 9.93 -0.66 -4.12
CA PHE A 102 10.96 -0.37 -3.12
C PHE A 102 10.37 -0.60 -1.73
N MET A 103 11.02 -1.44 -0.92
CA MET A 103 10.61 -1.71 0.46
C MET A 103 11.45 -0.88 1.42
N ILE A 104 10.82 -0.23 2.38
CA ILE A 104 11.52 0.48 3.47
C ILE A 104 12.22 -0.52 4.39
N ARG A 105 11.57 -1.64 4.66
CA ARG A 105 12.17 -2.75 5.40
C ARG A 105 11.63 -4.08 4.90
N GLU A 106 12.46 -5.10 4.99
CA GLU A 106 12.10 -6.49 4.66
C GLU A 106 12.32 -7.44 5.85
N THR A 107 12.74 -6.88 6.99
CA THR A 107 12.95 -7.60 8.25
C THR A 107 12.33 -6.83 9.42
N HIS A 108 12.24 -7.48 10.59
CA HIS A 108 11.74 -6.86 11.80
C HIS A 108 12.82 -6.07 12.55
N ASN A 109 14.06 -6.55 12.50
CA ASN A 109 15.17 -5.98 13.25
C ASN A 109 15.89 -4.89 12.45
N VAL A 110 15.26 -3.73 12.42
CA VAL A 110 15.81 -2.49 11.83
C VAL A 110 15.70 -1.37 12.84
N ASN A 111 16.41 -0.26 12.61
CA ASN A 111 16.27 0.98 13.37
C ASN A 111 16.18 2.15 12.38
N ILE A 112 14.99 2.34 11.82
CA ILE A 112 14.69 3.34 10.80
C ILE A 112 13.59 4.26 11.35
N SER A 113 13.90 5.55 11.49
CA SER A 113 12.96 6.54 11.99
C SER A 113 11.88 6.90 10.96
N ASN A 114 10.78 7.53 11.39
CA ASN A 114 9.73 7.98 10.48
C ASN A 114 10.23 9.02 9.46
N LYS A 115 11.16 9.89 9.86
CA LYS A 115 11.83 10.84 8.98
C LYS A 115 12.69 10.11 7.94
N GLU A 116 13.51 9.15 8.37
CA GLU A 116 14.37 8.36 7.48
C GLU A 116 13.56 7.57 6.46
N ARG A 117 12.43 6.97 6.85
CA ARG A 117 11.50 6.27 5.93
C ARG A 117 11.06 7.18 4.78
N ALA A 118 10.64 8.40 5.08
CA ALA A 118 10.27 9.37 4.07
C ALA A 118 11.47 9.81 3.19
N ILE A 119 12.64 10.03 3.79
CA ILE A 119 13.85 10.38 3.03
C ILE A 119 14.28 9.26 2.08
N MET A 120 14.17 7.99 2.51
CA MET A 120 14.45 6.82 1.65
C MET A 120 13.54 6.82 0.42
N THR A 121 12.22 7.07 0.59
CA THR A 121 11.29 7.12 -0.54
C THR A 121 11.54 8.29 -1.47
N ASN A 122 11.92 9.45 -0.93
CA ASN A 122 12.30 10.62 -1.71
C ASN A 122 13.53 10.34 -2.57
N LYS A 123 14.57 9.73 -1.99
CA LYS A 123 15.81 9.34 -2.71
C LYS A 123 15.55 8.28 -3.78
N ALA A 124 14.65 7.35 -3.52
CA ALA A 124 14.26 6.32 -4.49
C ALA A 124 13.45 6.87 -5.67
N GLY A 125 12.88 8.07 -5.56
CA GLY A 125 12.03 8.66 -6.59
C GLY A 125 10.67 7.95 -6.73
N CYS A 126 10.03 7.65 -5.60
CA CYS A 126 8.76 6.93 -5.59
C CYS A 126 7.65 7.68 -6.32
N THR A 127 6.95 7.00 -7.22
CA THR A 127 5.72 7.52 -7.84
C THR A 127 4.59 7.61 -6.82
N VAL A 128 4.43 6.57 -6.02
CA VAL A 128 3.52 6.51 -4.88
C VAL A 128 4.20 5.84 -3.69
N TYR A 129 3.82 6.27 -2.48
CA TYR A 129 4.36 5.77 -1.22
C TYR A 129 3.20 5.31 -0.34
N ILE A 130 3.13 4.00 -0.11
CA ILE A 130 2.08 3.33 0.66
C ILE A 130 2.62 2.95 2.03
N ARG A 131 2.04 3.52 3.08
CA ARG A 131 2.36 3.24 4.47
C ARG A 131 1.28 2.32 5.04
N ILE A 132 1.69 1.17 5.55
CA ILE A 132 0.79 0.10 6.00
C ILE A 132 0.81 0.05 7.53
N HIS A 133 -0.35 0.22 8.15
CA HIS A 133 -0.56 0.23 9.59
C HIS A 133 -1.82 -0.54 9.98
N ALA A 134 -1.99 -0.78 11.27
CA ALA A 134 -3.21 -1.30 11.88
C ALA A 134 -3.44 -0.60 13.22
N ASP A 135 -4.63 -0.06 13.39
CA ASP A 135 -4.99 0.83 14.49
C ASP A 135 -5.31 0.07 15.80
N SER A 136 -5.50 0.81 16.87
CA SER A 136 -5.95 0.32 18.16
C SER A 136 -6.85 1.36 18.84
N SER A 137 -7.82 0.88 19.63
CA SER A 137 -8.72 1.71 20.39
C SER A 137 -8.90 1.14 21.81
N HIS A 138 -9.12 2.01 22.81
CA HIS A 138 -9.56 1.57 24.13
C HIS A 138 -10.95 0.90 24.11
N ASN A 139 -11.77 1.22 23.10
CA ASN A 139 -13.05 0.55 22.88
C ASN A 139 -12.85 -0.60 21.89
N SER A 140 -12.93 -1.83 22.35
CA SER A 140 -12.75 -3.05 21.55
C SER A 140 -13.84 -3.29 20.49
N THR A 141 -14.96 -2.55 20.53
CA THR A 141 -16.02 -2.63 19.51
C THR A 141 -15.72 -1.79 18.27
N VAL A 142 -14.73 -0.90 18.34
CA VAL A 142 -14.32 -0.09 17.17
C VAL A 142 -13.73 -0.99 16.12
N SER A 143 -14.20 -0.82 14.87
CA SER A 143 -13.78 -1.62 13.72
C SER A 143 -13.80 -0.80 12.44
N GLY A 144 -13.11 -1.29 11.40
CA GLY A 144 -13.11 -0.75 10.06
C GLY A 144 -11.77 -0.15 9.64
N VAL A 145 -11.68 0.17 8.36
CA VAL A 145 -10.50 0.73 7.70
C VAL A 145 -10.61 2.25 7.60
N SER A 146 -9.51 2.93 7.82
CA SER A 146 -9.34 4.35 7.51
C SER A 146 -8.05 4.59 6.74
N VAL A 147 -7.97 5.72 6.06
CA VAL A 147 -6.71 6.21 5.48
C VAL A 147 -6.37 7.57 6.06
N LEU A 148 -5.09 7.81 6.24
CA LEU A 148 -4.57 9.06 6.78
C LEU A 148 -3.74 9.78 5.71
N THR A 149 -4.02 11.07 5.55
CA THR A 149 -3.27 11.96 4.66
C THR A 149 -3.19 13.36 5.28
N SER A 150 -2.38 14.23 4.70
CA SER A 150 -2.30 15.63 5.17
C SER A 150 -3.50 16.45 4.75
N SER A 151 -3.83 17.48 5.55
CA SER A 151 -4.83 18.47 5.16
C SER A 151 -4.32 19.41 4.05
N SER A 152 -5.24 20.10 3.38
CA SER A 152 -4.89 21.12 2.38
C SER A 152 -4.16 22.35 2.98
N LYS A 153 -4.18 22.47 4.31
CA LYS A 153 -3.52 23.57 5.04
C LYS A 153 -2.08 23.24 5.45
N ASN A 154 -1.65 21.97 5.30
CA ASN A 154 -0.31 21.55 5.68
C ASN A 154 0.76 22.18 4.79
N PRO A 155 1.66 23.06 5.32
CA PRO A 155 2.64 23.76 4.50
C PRO A 155 3.72 22.84 3.91
N HIS A 156 3.97 21.68 4.55
CA HIS A 156 5.06 20.77 4.19
C HIS A 156 4.71 19.85 3.00
N THR A 157 3.42 19.65 2.73
CA THR A 157 2.93 18.69 1.73
C THR A 157 2.24 19.34 0.52
N LYS A 158 2.23 20.68 0.41
CA LYS A 158 1.50 21.45 -0.62
C LYS A 158 1.64 20.88 -2.04
N LYS A 159 2.84 20.44 -2.42
CA LYS A 159 3.13 19.97 -3.78
C LYS A 159 2.45 18.63 -4.11
N VAL A 160 2.21 17.79 -3.11
CA VAL A 160 1.71 16.42 -3.29
C VAL A 160 0.34 16.19 -2.63
N GLN A 161 -0.17 17.14 -1.85
CA GLN A 161 -1.35 16.97 -1.02
C GLN A 161 -2.59 16.54 -1.81
N LYS A 162 -2.93 17.26 -2.88
CA LYS A 162 -4.11 16.94 -3.71
C LYS A 162 -4.03 15.54 -4.33
N ALA A 163 -2.85 15.18 -4.82
CA ALA A 163 -2.60 13.84 -5.37
C ALA A 163 -2.63 12.75 -4.29
N SER A 164 -2.11 13.06 -3.09
CA SER A 164 -2.14 12.15 -1.93
C SER A 164 -3.56 11.94 -1.40
N ASP A 165 -4.40 12.98 -1.38
CA ASP A 165 -5.82 12.85 -1.02
C ASP A 165 -6.57 11.97 -2.02
N LYS A 166 -6.33 12.15 -3.33
CA LYS A 166 -6.91 11.29 -4.37
C LYS A 166 -6.45 9.83 -4.20
N LEU A 167 -5.15 9.58 -4.05
CA LEU A 167 -4.61 8.24 -3.80
C LEU A 167 -5.26 7.60 -2.57
N SER A 168 -5.40 8.37 -1.48
CA SER A 168 -6.01 7.91 -0.23
C SER A 168 -7.46 7.45 -0.45
N ARG A 169 -8.26 8.24 -1.15
CA ARG A 169 -9.66 7.90 -1.47
C ARG A 169 -9.77 6.67 -2.35
N ASP A 170 -8.91 6.56 -3.36
CA ASP A 170 -8.91 5.43 -4.29
C ASP A 170 -8.52 4.14 -3.55
N VAL A 171 -7.44 4.18 -2.73
CA VAL A 171 -7.02 3.04 -1.92
C VAL A 171 -8.11 2.63 -0.93
N LEU A 172 -8.72 3.58 -0.22
CA LEU A 172 -9.80 3.28 0.73
C LEU A 172 -11.00 2.64 0.04
N SER A 173 -11.45 3.21 -1.08
CA SER A 173 -12.61 2.71 -1.83
C SER A 173 -12.39 1.27 -2.29
N GLU A 174 -11.25 0.98 -2.90
CA GLU A 174 -10.97 -0.35 -3.43
C GLU A 174 -10.64 -1.36 -2.32
N PHE A 175 -10.04 -0.91 -1.20
CA PHE A 175 -9.84 -1.76 -0.03
C PHE A 175 -11.17 -2.21 0.58
N VAL A 176 -12.13 -1.28 0.76
CA VAL A 176 -13.48 -1.60 1.25
C VAL A 176 -14.20 -2.58 0.34
N LYS A 177 -14.14 -2.38 -0.98
CA LYS A 177 -14.74 -3.30 -1.96
C LYS A 177 -14.16 -4.71 -1.86
N ALA A 178 -12.84 -4.82 -1.71
CA ALA A 178 -12.16 -6.11 -1.68
C ALA A 178 -12.36 -6.88 -0.37
N THR A 179 -12.43 -6.17 0.76
CA THR A 179 -12.44 -6.76 2.10
C THR A 179 -13.83 -6.84 2.74
N GLY A 180 -14.76 -5.98 2.33
CA GLY A 180 -16.03 -5.77 3.03
C GLY A 180 -15.86 -5.04 4.38
N ALA A 181 -14.70 -4.46 4.68
CA ALA A 181 -14.46 -3.73 5.92
C ALA A 181 -15.35 -2.49 6.02
N ARG A 182 -15.73 -2.13 7.25
CA ARG A 182 -16.43 -0.87 7.52
C ARG A 182 -15.56 0.31 7.08
N ASN A 183 -16.09 1.18 6.23
CA ASN A 183 -15.43 2.39 5.79
C ASN A 183 -15.49 3.47 6.90
N ARG A 184 -14.34 3.90 7.39
CA ARG A 184 -14.21 4.99 8.38
C ARG A 184 -13.79 6.33 7.77
N GLY A 185 -13.56 6.37 6.47
CA GLY A 185 -13.23 7.59 5.75
C GLY A 185 -11.75 7.95 5.74
N VAL A 186 -11.50 9.16 5.26
CA VAL A 186 -10.18 9.80 5.21
C VAL A 186 -10.00 10.65 6.47
N SER A 187 -8.92 10.43 7.20
CA SER A 187 -8.51 11.24 8.35
C SER A 187 -7.38 12.20 7.94
N TYR A 188 -7.58 13.48 8.14
CA TYR A 188 -6.57 14.49 7.83
C TYR A 188 -5.68 14.74 9.04
N ARG A 189 -4.38 14.46 8.89
CA ARG A 189 -3.38 14.52 9.97
C ARG A 189 -2.15 15.28 9.50
N ASP A 190 -1.87 16.41 10.11
CA ASP A 190 -0.72 17.27 9.81
C ASP A 190 0.46 17.04 10.76
N ASP A 191 0.32 16.07 11.66
CA ASP A 191 1.31 15.72 12.68
C ASP A 191 2.08 14.41 12.39
N LEU A 192 1.94 13.83 11.20
CA LEU A 192 2.62 12.60 10.81
C LEU A 192 3.98 12.89 10.20
N THR A 193 5.06 12.57 10.92
CA THR A 193 6.46 12.81 10.50
C THR A 193 6.73 12.23 9.11
N GLY A 194 6.43 10.96 8.87
CA GLY A 194 6.67 10.32 7.57
C GLY A 194 5.90 10.94 6.41
N THR A 195 4.75 11.55 6.65
CA THR A 195 3.97 12.30 5.66
C THR A 195 4.59 13.67 5.40
N ASN A 196 4.97 14.39 6.46
CA ASN A 196 5.50 15.75 6.37
C ASN A 196 6.88 15.83 5.71
N TRP A 197 7.71 14.80 5.86
CA TRP A 197 9.02 14.70 5.23
C TRP A 197 8.99 14.10 3.83
N SER A 198 7.84 13.55 3.39
CA SER A 198 7.70 12.95 2.07
C SER A 198 7.46 13.98 0.98
N THR A 199 8.22 13.89 -0.10
CA THR A 199 7.99 14.60 -1.37
C THR A 199 7.25 13.75 -2.41
N SER A 200 6.99 12.47 -2.09
CA SER A 200 6.22 11.55 -2.92
C SER A 200 4.73 11.63 -2.60
N VAL A 201 3.90 11.35 -3.58
CA VAL A 201 2.45 11.14 -3.35
C VAL A 201 2.27 9.95 -2.40
N ASN A 202 1.61 10.17 -1.26
CA ASN A 202 1.58 9.16 -0.21
C ASN A 202 0.21 9.02 0.47
N THR A 203 -0.02 7.83 1.03
CA THR A 203 -1.14 7.53 1.94
C THR A 203 -0.70 6.58 3.02
N LEU A 204 -1.28 6.71 4.21
CA LEU A 204 -1.17 5.73 5.28
C LEU A 204 -2.52 5.03 5.40
N ILE A 205 -2.52 3.70 5.37
CA ILE A 205 -3.73 2.90 5.57
C ILE A 205 -3.69 2.23 6.95
N GLU A 206 -4.73 2.45 7.74
CA GLU A 206 -5.06 1.68 8.94
C GLU A 206 -6.02 0.56 8.53
N MET A 207 -5.48 -0.65 8.38
CA MET A 207 -6.19 -1.78 7.76
C MET A 207 -7.36 -2.32 8.58
N GLY A 208 -7.40 -2.00 9.87
CA GLY A 208 -8.38 -2.43 10.86
C GLY A 208 -7.85 -2.20 12.27
N PHE A 209 -8.63 -2.58 13.29
CA PHE A 209 -8.27 -2.39 14.70
C PHE A 209 -7.79 -3.70 15.32
N MET A 210 -6.53 -3.76 15.70
CA MET A 210 -5.94 -4.92 16.41
C MET A 210 -6.51 -5.08 17.82
N SER A 211 -7.14 -4.06 18.38
CA SER A 211 -7.90 -4.12 19.63
C SER A 211 -9.28 -4.75 19.49
N ASN A 212 -9.80 -4.89 18.26
CA ASN A 212 -11.07 -5.57 17.99
C ASN A 212 -10.81 -7.06 17.79
N PRO A 213 -11.42 -7.96 18.60
CA PRO A 213 -11.15 -9.40 18.54
C PRO A 213 -11.46 -10.05 17.19
N GLU A 214 -12.46 -9.57 16.47
CA GLU A 214 -12.84 -10.10 15.15
C GLU A 214 -11.85 -9.64 14.08
N GLU A 215 -11.52 -8.35 14.05
CA GLU A 215 -10.57 -7.81 13.07
C GLU A 215 -9.16 -8.33 13.28
N ASP A 216 -8.72 -8.47 14.54
CA ASP A 216 -7.43 -9.07 14.89
C ASP A 216 -7.31 -10.49 14.29
N ARG A 217 -8.32 -11.35 14.46
CA ARG A 217 -8.33 -12.69 13.83
C ARG A 217 -8.36 -12.63 12.31
N LYS A 218 -9.16 -11.72 11.73
CA LYS A 218 -9.27 -11.57 10.26
C LYS A 218 -7.94 -11.13 9.65
N MET A 219 -7.30 -10.10 10.20
CA MET A 219 -6.08 -9.52 9.64
C MET A 219 -4.89 -10.48 9.61
N VAL A 220 -4.85 -11.49 10.48
CA VAL A 220 -3.78 -12.50 10.46
C VAL A 220 -4.08 -13.66 9.50
N SER A 221 -5.30 -13.80 9.00
CA SER A 221 -5.65 -14.87 8.06
C SER A 221 -5.11 -14.58 6.66
N ALA A 222 -4.58 -15.62 6.01
CA ALA A 222 -4.01 -15.49 4.67
C ALA A 222 -5.02 -14.97 3.65
N ASP A 223 -6.26 -15.45 3.71
CA ASP A 223 -7.34 -15.06 2.79
C ASP A 223 -7.69 -13.58 2.92
N TYR A 224 -7.82 -13.08 4.16
CA TYR A 224 -8.13 -11.67 4.37
C TYR A 224 -6.95 -10.77 3.99
N GLN A 225 -5.71 -11.19 4.27
CA GLN A 225 -4.51 -10.47 3.82
C GLN A 225 -4.45 -10.38 2.28
N ASN A 226 -4.83 -11.44 1.56
CA ASN A 226 -4.91 -11.40 0.10
C ASN A 226 -5.99 -10.42 -0.40
N LYS A 227 -7.14 -10.33 0.28
CA LYS A 227 -8.17 -9.32 -0.01
C LYS A 227 -7.66 -7.90 0.27
N MET A 228 -6.99 -7.67 1.39
CA MET A 228 -6.37 -6.38 1.73
C MET A 228 -5.38 -5.95 0.64
N VAL A 229 -4.47 -6.84 0.24
CA VAL A 229 -3.49 -6.59 -0.82
C VAL A 229 -4.18 -6.29 -2.16
N THR A 230 -5.20 -7.06 -2.51
CA THR A 230 -5.99 -6.82 -3.74
C THR A 230 -6.60 -5.42 -3.73
N GLY A 231 -7.20 -5.00 -2.62
CA GLY A 231 -7.78 -3.67 -2.48
C GLY A 231 -6.76 -2.55 -2.62
N ILE A 232 -5.59 -2.68 -1.96
CA ILE A 232 -4.51 -1.69 -2.07
C ILE A 232 -4.00 -1.59 -3.51
N VAL A 233 -3.76 -2.73 -4.18
CA VAL A 233 -3.29 -2.75 -5.57
C VAL A 233 -4.31 -2.10 -6.51
N ASN A 234 -5.59 -2.45 -6.39
CA ASN A 234 -6.64 -1.86 -7.22
C ASN A 234 -6.75 -0.34 -7.01
N GLY A 235 -6.61 0.12 -5.76
CA GLY A 235 -6.60 1.55 -5.44
C GLY A 235 -5.42 2.29 -6.05
N ILE A 236 -4.22 1.70 -6.01
CA ILE A 236 -3.04 2.24 -6.70
C ILE A 236 -3.28 2.31 -8.21
N GLU A 237 -3.77 1.24 -8.82
CA GLU A 237 -4.05 1.19 -10.27
C GLU A 237 -5.11 2.21 -10.69
N LYS A 238 -6.17 2.38 -9.90
CA LYS A 238 -7.20 3.38 -10.14
C LYS A 238 -6.61 4.79 -10.11
N TYR A 239 -5.83 5.12 -9.06
CA TYR A 239 -5.14 6.39 -8.97
C TYR A 239 -4.23 6.64 -10.18
N LEU A 240 -3.43 5.64 -10.60
CA LEU A 240 -2.49 5.79 -11.70
C LEU A 240 -3.16 5.99 -13.07
N LYS A 241 -4.37 5.48 -13.26
CA LYS A 241 -5.16 5.67 -14.49
C LYS A 241 -5.79 7.05 -14.59
N GLU A 242 -6.07 7.68 -13.46
CA GLU A 242 -6.86 8.91 -13.39
C GLU A 242 -6.04 10.15 -12.96
N ARG A 243 -4.70 10.04 -12.82
CA ARG A 243 -3.80 11.13 -12.44
C ARG A 243 -3.49 12.08 -13.60
#